data_d59593b8c6c96dd3e5b5c0b03d10e917
#
_entry.id   d59593b8c6c96dd3e5b5c0b03d10e917
#
_cell.length_a   1.000
_cell.length_b   1.000
_cell.length_c   1.000
_cell.angle_alpha   90.00
_cell.angle_beta   90.00
_cell.angle_gamma   90.00
#
_symmetry.space_group_name_H-M   'P 1'
#
loop_
_entity.id
_entity.type
_entity.pdbx_description
1 polymer ?
#
loop_
_entity_poly.entity_id
_entity_poly.type
_entity_poly.pdbx_seq_one_letter_code
_entity_poly.pdbx_strand_id
1 'polypeptide(L)'
;MRLDSSQLKQQLNQNPAQKLSPMYVLVGDEPLAQSECLDAIRLAARKAGADERTGFIVERHFNWQQIAQFGQAMSLFSSQRILEIHIPNGKPGVDGSKALVELANKLIPDTTIIITLPDLEREAKNSAWFNALQSASTLIELKEVAPSQLPQWLAARLKVQNQSTDAATLAFIAHQVEGNLLAAHQEVQKLGLLYPAGEISAEAVRESVLNVSRYDAFQLGEAVLAGDTERTSRILQGLQDEGETAVAIMNPLMWALRPLVRIKHAEARGENMMNAMTNARIYGERQQLVKRALGRLSQRTLEAALQKLCDIDKTAKGVMQGDAWLELSRLCFGLAKVRAR
;
A
#
# COMPACT_ATOMS: atom_id res chain seq x y z
N MET A 1 8.81 16.78 13.13
CA MET A 1 8.18 15.75 13.98
C MET A 1 7.76 14.58 13.11
N ARG A 2 7.76 13.32 13.60
CA ARG A 2 7.33 12.14 12.80
C ARG A 2 6.16 11.44 13.51
N LEU A 3 5.08 11.19 12.79
CA LEU A 3 3.84 10.60 13.30
C LEU A 3 3.33 9.51 12.34
N ASP A 4 2.49 8.61 12.84
CA ASP A 4 1.63 7.80 12.00
C ASP A 4 0.24 8.46 11.84
N SER A 5 -0.62 7.88 10.98
CA SER A 5 -1.95 8.42 10.68
C SER A 5 -2.87 8.48 11.91
N SER A 6 -2.75 7.54 12.84
CA SER A 6 -3.57 7.51 14.06
C SER A 6 -3.14 8.56 15.08
N GLN A 7 -1.82 8.73 15.24
CA GLN A 7 -1.24 9.75 16.12
C GLN A 7 -1.59 11.17 15.64
N LEU A 8 -1.56 11.42 14.32
CA LEU A 8 -1.99 12.70 13.75
C LEU A 8 -3.44 13.01 14.13
N LYS A 9 -4.36 12.07 13.90
CA LYS A 9 -5.78 12.26 14.21
C LYS A 9 -6.00 12.51 15.70
N GLN A 10 -5.32 11.76 16.54
CA GLN A 10 -5.37 11.95 17.99
C GLN A 10 -4.89 13.34 18.38
N GLN A 11 -3.77 13.80 17.85
CA GLN A 11 -3.21 15.12 18.12
C GLN A 11 -4.15 16.25 17.71
N LEU A 12 -4.74 16.16 16.49
CA LEU A 12 -5.65 17.18 15.98
C LEU A 12 -6.99 17.22 16.72
N ASN A 13 -7.46 16.07 17.25
CA ASN A 13 -8.72 15.98 17.99
C ASN A 13 -8.59 16.40 19.46
N GLN A 14 -7.46 16.09 20.12
CA GLN A 14 -7.28 16.33 21.56
C GLN A 14 -6.96 17.78 21.89
N ASN A 15 -6.44 18.55 20.94
CA ASN A 15 -5.98 19.91 21.23
C ASN A 15 -6.39 20.91 20.13
N PRO A 16 -7.70 21.23 20.02
CA PRO A 16 -8.18 22.16 18.99
C PRO A 16 -7.62 23.58 19.13
N ALA A 17 -7.02 23.93 20.27
CA ALA A 17 -6.32 25.20 20.51
C ALA A 17 -4.83 25.14 20.16
N GLN A 18 -4.29 23.96 19.84
CA GLN A 18 -2.89 23.82 19.44
C GLN A 18 -2.67 24.43 18.07
N LYS A 19 -1.66 25.28 17.96
CA LYS A 19 -1.24 25.85 16.68
C LYS A 19 -0.88 24.71 15.71
N LEU A 20 -1.53 24.70 14.56
CA LEU A 20 -1.23 23.74 13.49
C LEU A 20 0.23 23.83 13.08
N SER A 21 0.80 22.71 12.67
CA SER A 21 2.09 22.72 11.99
C SER A 21 1.94 23.53 10.69
N PRO A 22 2.85 24.44 10.38
CA PRO A 22 2.76 25.20 9.14
C PRO A 22 2.96 24.32 7.89
N MET A 23 3.55 23.13 8.06
CA MET A 23 3.75 22.17 6.98
C MET A 23 3.52 20.74 7.46
N TYR A 24 2.78 19.97 6.67
CA TYR A 24 2.57 18.53 6.81
C TYR A 24 3.09 17.83 5.54
N VAL A 25 3.78 16.72 5.71
CA VAL A 25 4.26 15.87 4.60
C VAL A 25 3.74 14.45 4.83
N LEU A 26 2.88 13.97 3.96
CA LEU A 26 2.30 12.63 3.97
C LEU A 26 3.10 11.76 3.00
N VAL A 27 3.61 10.62 3.46
CA VAL A 27 4.43 9.70 2.66
C VAL A 27 3.87 8.28 2.76
N GLY A 28 3.57 7.67 1.63
CA GLY A 28 3.09 6.29 1.52
C GLY A 28 1.93 6.14 0.54
N ASP A 29 1.63 4.89 0.18
CA ASP A 29 0.71 4.54 -0.90
C ASP A 29 -0.65 4.04 -0.41
N GLU A 30 -0.97 4.17 0.91
CA GLU A 30 -2.25 3.73 1.45
C GLU A 30 -3.34 4.82 1.27
N PRO A 31 -4.31 4.62 0.34
CA PRO A 31 -5.22 5.68 -0.08
C PRO A 31 -6.20 6.13 1.02
N LEU A 32 -6.69 5.19 1.86
CA LEU A 32 -7.62 5.52 2.93
C LEU A 32 -6.93 6.37 3.99
N ALA A 33 -5.74 5.97 4.46
CA ALA A 33 -4.99 6.72 5.45
C ALA A 33 -4.63 8.12 4.92
N GLN A 34 -4.27 8.23 3.64
CA GLN A 34 -3.99 9.50 2.99
C GLN A 34 -5.22 10.42 3.00
N SER A 35 -6.38 9.93 2.54
CA SER A 35 -7.63 10.69 2.52
C SER A 35 -8.03 11.16 3.92
N GLU A 36 -8.01 10.25 4.89
CA GLU A 36 -8.38 10.56 6.28
C GLU A 36 -7.43 11.58 6.94
N CYS A 37 -6.12 11.50 6.66
CA CYS A 37 -5.15 12.49 7.15
C CYS A 37 -5.37 13.86 6.50
N LEU A 38 -5.58 13.90 5.18
CA LEU A 38 -5.91 15.14 4.46
C LEU A 38 -7.16 15.81 5.03
N ASP A 39 -8.23 15.05 5.23
CA ASP A 39 -9.49 15.57 5.75
C ASP A 39 -9.36 16.06 7.20
N ALA A 40 -8.59 15.36 8.02
CA ALA A 40 -8.32 15.79 9.39
C ALA A 40 -7.54 17.11 9.43
N ILE A 41 -6.50 17.25 8.61
CA ILE A 41 -5.70 18.49 8.53
C ILE A 41 -6.55 19.63 7.96
N ARG A 42 -7.31 19.39 6.89
CA ARG A 42 -8.22 20.38 6.29
C ARG A 42 -9.26 20.88 7.28
N LEU A 43 -9.87 19.95 8.01
CA LEU A 43 -10.87 20.31 9.04
C LEU A 43 -10.24 21.16 10.14
N ALA A 44 -9.05 20.80 10.60
CA ALA A 44 -8.34 21.57 11.62
C ALA A 44 -7.93 22.95 11.10
N ALA A 45 -7.44 23.05 9.85
CA ALA A 45 -7.08 24.33 9.23
C ALA A 45 -8.30 25.24 9.03
N ARG A 46 -9.46 24.68 8.61
CA ARG A 46 -10.71 25.43 8.50
C ARG A 46 -11.17 25.98 9.86
N LYS A 47 -11.08 25.18 10.92
CA LYS A 47 -11.37 25.64 12.29
C LYS A 47 -10.43 26.76 12.74
N ALA A 48 -9.22 26.83 12.19
CA ALA A 48 -8.26 27.89 12.43
C ALA A 48 -8.44 29.11 11.50
N GLY A 49 -9.48 29.14 10.65
CA GLY A 49 -9.82 30.26 9.78
C GLY A 49 -9.31 30.14 8.33
N ALA A 50 -8.92 28.96 7.88
CA ALA A 50 -8.49 28.72 6.50
C ALA A 50 -9.70 28.44 5.60
N ASP A 51 -10.19 29.44 4.91
CA ASP A 51 -11.34 29.35 3.98
C ASP A 51 -10.91 29.14 2.52
N GLU A 52 -9.67 29.48 2.20
CA GLU A 52 -9.10 29.33 0.85
C GLU A 52 -8.22 28.09 0.76
N ARG A 53 -8.44 27.28 -0.29
CA ARG A 53 -7.63 26.10 -0.58
C ARG A 53 -7.19 26.08 -2.04
N THR A 54 -5.89 25.96 -2.27
CA THR A 54 -5.29 25.80 -3.61
C THR A 54 -4.53 24.48 -3.66
N GLY A 55 -4.74 23.68 -4.71
CA GLY A 55 -4.10 22.40 -4.93
C GLY A 55 -3.31 22.38 -6.24
N PHE A 56 -2.11 21.83 -6.20
CA PHE A 56 -1.26 21.56 -7.36
C PHE A 56 -0.95 20.07 -7.46
N ILE A 57 -1.07 19.52 -8.68
CA ILE A 57 -0.61 18.17 -9.00
C ILE A 57 0.66 18.33 -9.83
N VAL A 58 1.75 17.78 -9.31
CA VAL A 58 3.07 17.85 -9.95
C VAL A 58 3.20 16.74 -10.98
N GLU A 59 2.85 17.07 -12.22
CA GLU A 59 3.05 16.21 -13.38
C GLU A 59 4.37 16.53 -14.11
N ARG A 60 4.63 15.81 -15.20
CA ARG A 60 5.79 16.08 -16.07
C ARG A 60 5.74 17.50 -16.60
N HIS A 61 6.82 18.26 -16.44
CA HIS A 61 6.93 19.69 -16.81
C HIS A 61 6.10 20.67 -15.96
N PHE A 62 5.78 20.32 -14.72
CA PHE A 62 5.11 21.23 -13.80
C PHE A 62 5.91 22.53 -13.60
N ASN A 63 5.23 23.67 -13.70
CA ASN A 63 5.83 24.98 -13.48
C ASN A 63 5.89 25.31 -11.97
N TRP A 64 7.02 25.12 -11.35
CA TRP A 64 7.25 25.36 -9.91
C TRP A 64 7.13 26.84 -9.51
N GLN A 65 7.22 27.77 -10.46
CA GLN A 65 7.00 29.20 -10.18
C GLN A 65 5.58 29.50 -9.68
N GLN A 66 4.60 28.66 -10.00
CA GLN A 66 3.23 28.80 -9.50
C GLN A 66 3.15 28.75 -7.98
N ILE A 67 3.99 27.94 -7.32
CA ILE A 67 4.06 27.86 -5.86
C ILE A 67 4.64 29.16 -5.28
N ALA A 68 5.68 29.71 -5.90
CA ALA A 68 6.25 31.00 -5.49
C ALA A 68 5.25 32.14 -5.69
N GLN A 69 4.51 32.15 -6.82
CA GLN A 69 3.45 33.14 -7.10
C GLN A 69 2.30 33.04 -6.09
N PHE A 70 1.88 31.83 -5.71
CA PHE A 70 0.90 31.63 -4.63
C PHE A 70 1.37 32.26 -3.32
N GLY A 71 2.67 32.11 -2.98
CA GLY A 71 3.25 32.69 -1.78
C GLY A 71 3.31 34.22 -1.78
N GLN A 72 3.37 34.86 -2.95
CA GLN A 72 3.38 36.30 -3.13
C GLN A 72 1.98 36.90 -3.18
N ALA A 73 0.97 36.11 -3.58
CA ALA A 73 -0.42 36.55 -3.65
C ALA A 73 -1.00 36.71 -2.23
N MET A 74 -1.51 37.87 -1.91
CA MET A 74 -2.26 38.09 -0.68
C MET A 74 -3.70 37.60 -0.85
N SER A 75 -4.22 36.85 0.14
CA SER A 75 -5.64 36.57 0.17
C SER A 75 -6.42 37.85 0.54
N LEU A 76 -7.49 38.10 -0.20
CA LEU A 76 -8.39 39.23 0.07
C LEU A 76 -9.53 38.85 1.03
N PHE A 77 -9.76 37.56 1.24
CA PHE A 77 -10.96 37.03 1.91
C PHE A 77 -10.66 36.09 3.08
N SER A 78 -9.42 35.63 3.23
CA SER A 78 -9.07 34.66 4.25
C SER A 78 -7.81 35.07 5.02
N SER A 79 -7.86 34.94 6.35
CA SER A 79 -6.69 35.17 7.23
C SER A 79 -5.72 33.98 7.25
N GLN A 80 -6.17 32.81 6.79
CA GLN A 80 -5.39 31.57 6.70
C GLN A 80 -5.73 30.85 5.40
N ARG A 81 -4.75 30.17 4.79
CA ARG A 81 -4.92 29.43 3.53
C ARG A 81 -4.41 28.01 3.64
N ILE A 82 -4.87 27.14 2.75
CA ILE A 82 -4.34 25.77 2.59
C ILE A 82 -3.71 25.68 1.20
N LEU A 83 -2.45 25.27 1.18
CA LEU A 83 -1.71 24.92 -0.05
C LEU A 83 -1.47 23.41 -0.07
N GLU A 84 -2.01 22.72 -1.06
CA GLU A 84 -1.80 21.29 -1.27
C GLU A 84 -0.90 21.05 -2.48
N ILE A 85 0.14 20.25 -2.31
CA ILE A 85 1.07 19.86 -3.38
C ILE A 85 1.11 18.35 -3.43
N HIS A 86 0.58 17.77 -4.50
CA HIS A 86 0.61 16.34 -4.73
C HIS A 86 1.68 15.98 -5.75
N ILE A 87 2.63 15.10 -5.39
CA ILE A 87 3.73 14.63 -6.25
C ILE A 87 3.57 13.12 -6.47
N PRO A 88 2.75 12.67 -7.44
CA PRO A 88 2.32 11.28 -7.57
C PRO A 88 3.46 10.28 -7.78
N ASN A 89 4.53 10.71 -8.43
CA ASN A 89 5.69 9.86 -8.76
C ASN A 89 6.85 9.98 -7.76
N GLY A 90 6.74 10.84 -6.73
CA GLY A 90 7.81 11.09 -5.77
C GLY A 90 9.09 11.71 -6.35
N LYS A 91 9.04 12.22 -7.61
CA LYS A 91 10.20 12.73 -8.35
C LYS A 91 9.97 14.18 -8.77
N PRO A 92 10.31 15.16 -7.92
CA PRO A 92 10.08 16.58 -8.23
C PRO A 92 10.95 17.12 -9.37
N GLY A 93 12.01 16.41 -9.77
CA GLY A 93 13.00 16.89 -10.73
C GLY A 93 13.97 17.92 -10.12
N VAL A 94 14.85 18.49 -10.95
CA VAL A 94 15.90 19.42 -10.47
C VAL A 94 15.28 20.72 -9.96
N ASP A 95 14.38 21.33 -10.74
CA ASP A 95 13.75 22.59 -10.36
C ASP A 95 12.81 22.43 -9.19
N GLY A 96 12.07 21.30 -9.14
CA GLY A 96 11.22 20.95 -8.02
C GLY A 96 12.00 20.69 -6.73
N SER A 97 13.14 20.03 -6.82
CA SER A 97 14.01 19.83 -5.66
C SER A 97 14.45 21.15 -5.05
N LYS A 98 14.84 22.14 -5.88
CA LYS A 98 15.19 23.48 -5.43
C LYS A 98 13.98 24.20 -4.82
N ALA A 99 12.84 24.20 -5.49
CA ALA A 99 11.63 24.87 -5.03
C ALA A 99 11.13 24.28 -3.68
N LEU A 100 11.20 22.97 -3.48
CA LEU A 100 10.83 22.33 -2.22
C LEU A 100 11.80 22.67 -1.08
N VAL A 101 13.11 22.78 -1.36
CA VAL A 101 14.11 23.24 -0.37
C VAL A 101 13.84 24.71 0.00
N GLU A 102 13.56 25.57 -0.98
CA GLU A 102 13.24 26.98 -0.72
C GLU A 102 11.95 27.09 0.11
N LEU A 103 10.91 26.33 -0.24
CA LEU A 103 9.64 26.30 0.50
C LEU A 103 9.81 25.82 1.94
N ALA A 104 10.66 24.82 2.18
CA ALA A 104 10.97 24.32 3.51
C ALA A 104 11.75 25.34 4.36
N ASN A 105 12.68 26.07 3.73
CA ASN A 105 13.49 27.08 4.42
C ASN A 105 12.72 28.39 4.66
N LYS A 106 11.76 28.71 3.79
CA LYS A 106 10.95 29.94 3.89
C LYS A 106 9.49 29.58 3.69
N LEU A 107 8.86 29.16 4.78
CA LEU A 107 7.43 28.84 4.81
C LEU A 107 6.60 30.07 4.44
N ILE A 108 5.48 29.82 3.72
CA ILE A 108 4.55 30.88 3.34
C ILE A 108 3.75 31.30 4.58
N PRO A 109 3.76 32.60 4.96
CA PRO A 109 2.98 33.06 6.10
C PRO A 109 1.49 32.74 5.98
N ASP A 110 0.83 32.53 7.11
CA ASP A 110 -0.63 32.30 7.20
C ASP A 110 -1.13 31.18 6.25
N THR A 111 -0.29 30.16 6.03
CA THR A 111 -0.60 29.06 5.13
C THR A 111 -0.27 27.71 5.77
N THR A 112 -1.24 26.82 5.78
CA THR A 112 -1.01 25.41 6.08
C THR A 112 -0.64 24.69 4.79
N ILE A 113 0.60 24.23 4.69
CA ILE A 113 1.12 23.52 3.51
C ILE A 113 0.97 22.02 3.74
N ILE A 114 0.41 21.31 2.76
CA ILE A 114 0.25 19.86 2.79
C ILE A 114 0.90 19.28 1.53
N ILE A 115 1.92 18.45 1.70
CA ILE A 115 2.61 17.77 0.60
C ILE A 115 2.31 16.28 0.70
N THR A 116 1.85 15.68 -0.41
CA THR A 116 1.59 14.24 -0.49
C THR A 116 2.56 13.58 -1.46
N LEU A 117 3.17 12.49 -1.02
CA LEU A 117 4.19 11.72 -1.71
C LEU A 117 3.84 10.22 -1.65
N PRO A 118 4.15 9.44 -2.67
CA PRO A 118 4.11 7.98 -2.59
C PRO A 118 5.16 7.46 -1.60
N ASP A 119 5.23 6.14 -1.41
CA ASP A 119 6.41 5.59 -0.74
C ASP A 119 7.65 5.86 -1.58
N LEU A 120 8.68 6.36 -0.91
CA LEU A 120 9.90 6.83 -1.57
C LEU A 120 10.99 5.76 -1.50
N GLU A 121 11.69 5.56 -2.59
CA GLU A 121 12.91 4.77 -2.62
C GLU A 121 13.99 5.38 -1.69
N ARG A 122 14.93 4.55 -1.27
CA ARG A 122 15.99 4.94 -0.32
C ARG A 122 16.79 6.17 -0.79
N GLU A 123 17.04 6.28 -2.08
CA GLU A 123 17.77 7.43 -2.65
C GLU A 123 16.97 8.73 -2.50
N ALA A 124 15.67 8.70 -2.79
CA ALA A 124 14.79 9.85 -2.62
C ALA A 124 14.65 10.25 -1.14
N LYS A 125 14.57 9.27 -0.23
CA LYS A 125 14.55 9.52 1.23
C LYS A 125 15.85 10.18 1.75
N ASN A 126 16.96 10.00 1.07
CA ASN A 126 18.26 10.60 1.42
C ASN A 126 18.56 11.91 0.66
N SER A 127 17.65 12.35 -0.21
CA SER A 127 17.85 13.57 -1.01
C SER A 127 17.77 14.85 -0.16
N ALA A 128 18.43 15.92 -0.63
CA ALA A 128 18.43 17.21 0.04
C ALA A 128 17.03 17.82 0.19
N TRP A 129 16.19 17.68 -0.84
CA TRP A 129 14.81 18.21 -0.81
C TRP A 129 13.93 17.49 0.22
N PHE A 130 14.04 16.15 0.32
CA PHE A 130 13.24 15.41 1.29
C PHE A 130 13.72 15.66 2.73
N ASN A 131 15.02 15.74 2.94
CA ASN A 131 15.59 16.10 4.24
C ASN A 131 15.16 17.51 4.69
N ALA A 132 15.12 18.49 3.78
CA ALA A 132 14.62 19.82 4.07
C ALA A 132 13.13 19.79 4.47
N LEU A 133 12.29 19.09 3.71
CA LEU A 133 10.88 18.92 4.05
C LEU A 133 10.69 18.23 5.42
N GLN A 134 11.43 17.16 5.69
CA GLN A 134 11.36 16.43 6.96
C GLN A 134 11.73 17.33 8.16
N SER A 135 12.71 18.21 7.99
CA SER A 135 13.16 19.11 9.05
C SER A 135 12.15 20.23 9.34
N ALA A 136 11.45 20.72 8.32
CA ALA A 136 10.52 21.85 8.41
C ALA A 136 9.07 21.45 8.72
N SER A 137 8.73 20.14 8.68
CA SER A 137 7.35 19.67 8.71
C SER A 137 7.03 18.70 9.85
N THR A 138 5.74 18.43 10.02
CA THR A 138 5.23 17.21 10.63
C THR A 138 5.12 16.16 9.53
N LEU A 139 5.99 15.15 9.56
CA LEU A 139 6.01 14.03 8.62
C LEU A 139 5.04 12.94 9.08
N ILE A 140 4.14 12.53 8.21
CA ILE A 140 3.17 11.46 8.46
C ILE A 140 3.50 10.26 7.58
N GLU A 141 3.78 9.11 8.21
CA GLU A 141 3.96 7.85 7.49
C GLU A 141 2.61 7.15 7.32
N LEU A 142 2.21 6.95 6.07
CA LEU A 142 1.00 6.22 5.69
C LEU A 142 1.38 4.76 5.50
N LYS A 143 1.17 3.95 6.54
CA LYS A 143 1.51 2.52 6.51
C LYS A 143 0.30 1.69 6.12
N GLU A 144 0.52 0.68 5.31
CA GLU A 144 -0.46 -0.36 5.06
C GLU A 144 -0.75 -1.15 6.34
N VAL A 145 -1.99 -1.60 6.47
CA VAL A 145 -2.40 -2.49 7.55
C VAL A 145 -2.09 -3.93 7.12
N ALA A 146 -1.20 -4.58 7.85
CA ALA A 146 -0.87 -5.98 7.56
C ALA A 146 -2.13 -6.87 7.68
N PRO A 147 -2.28 -7.92 6.85
CA PRO A 147 -3.43 -8.82 6.90
C PRO A 147 -3.71 -9.39 8.30
N SER A 148 -2.67 -9.68 9.07
CA SER A 148 -2.81 -10.16 10.46
C SER A 148 -3.37 -9.11 11.43
N GLN A 149 -3.27 -7.83 11.11
CA GLN A 149 -3.75 -6.72 11.93
C GLN A 149 -5.14 -6.23 11.50
N LEU A 150 -5.61 -6.66 10.31
CA LEU A 150 -6.87 -6.18 9.73
C LEU A 150 -8.11 -6.51 10.59
N PRO A 151 -8.24 -7.68 11.23
CA PRO A 151 -9.36 -7.93 12.14
C PRO A 151 -9.40 -6.97 13.32
N GLN A 152 -8.24 -6.65 13.90
CA GLN A 152 -8.15 -5.69 15.02
C GLN A 152 -8.48 -4.27 14.56
N TRP A 153 -8.05 -3.89 13.36
CA TRP A 153 -8.38 -2.61 12.74
C TRP A 153 -9.88 -2.48 12.50
N LEU A 154 -10.54 -3.53 11.97
CA LEU A 154 -11.99 -3.57 11.79
C LEU A 154 -12.74 -3.43 13.12
N ALA A 155 -12.33 -4.17 14.15
CA ALA A 155 -12.92 -4.08 15.49
C ALA A 155 -12.84 -2.65 16.05
N ALA A 156 -11.69 -1.97 15.89
CA ALA A 156 -11.53 -0.60 16.32
C ALA A 156 -12.47 0.36 15.57
N ARG A 157 -12.70 0.14 14.28
CA ARG A 157 -13.62 0.95 13.47
C ARG A 157 -15.09 0.72 13.82
N LEU A 158 -15.52 -0.51 14.02
CA LEU A 158 -16.86 -0.84 14.49
C LEU A 158 -17.14 -0.21 15.86
N LYS A 159 -16.16 -0.22 16.74
CA LYS A 159 -16.28 0.39 18.09
C LYS A 159 -16.56 1.90 18.02
N VAL A 160 -16.01 2.62 17.04
CA VAL A 160 -16.26 4.08 16.87
C VAL A 160 -17.75 4.36 16.62
N GLN A 161 -18.47 3.44 15.98
CA GLN A 161 -19.92 3.53 15.74
C GLN A 161 -20.75 2.72 16.75
N ASN A 162 -20.14 2.36 17.91
CA ASN A 162 -20.76 1.57 18.98
C ASN A 162 -21.26 0.20 18.53
N GLN A 163 -20.59 -0.41 17.54
CA GLN A 163 -20.87 -1.75 17.06
C GLN A 163 -19.75 -2.72 17.40
N SER A 164 -20.10 -4.00 17.47
CA SER A 164 -19.13 -5.10 17.66
C SER A 164 -19.62 -6.35 16.96
N THR A 165 -18.71 -7.30 16.73
CA THR A 165 -19.02 -8.66 16.29
C THR A 165 -17.94 -9.60 16.82
N ASP A 166 -18.15 -10.92 16.69
CA ASP A 166 -17.21 -11.91 17.18
C ASP A 166 -15.91 -11.97 16.34
N ALA A 167 -14.87 -12.61 16.91
CA ALA A 167 -13.55 -12.68 16.28
C ALA A 167 -13.54 -13.47 14.96
N ALA A 168 -14.39 -14.50 14.83
CA ALA A 168 -14.48 -15.30 13.60
C ALA A 168 -15.12 -14.46 12.46
N THR A 169 -16.13 -13.67 12.79
CA THR A 169 -16.78 -12.74 11.85
C THR A 169 -15.83 -11.60 11.45
N LEU A 170 -15.04 -11.04 12.37
CA LEU A 170 -13.99 -10.06 12.01
C LEU A 170 -12.96 -10.66 11.06
N ALA A 171 -12.53 -11.91 11.30
CA ALA A 171 -11.63 -12.61 10.39
C ALA A 171 -12.27 -12.85 9.01
N PHE A 172 -13.57 -13.18 8.96
CA PHE A 172 -14.32 -13.30 7.72
C PHE A 172 -14.33 -11.98 6.95
N ILE A 173 -14.70 -10.85 7.56
CA ILE A 173 -14.67 -9.52 6.91
C ILE A 173 -13.27 -9.23 6.39
N ALA A 174 -12.24 -9.45 7.23
CA ALA A 174 -10.85 -9.21 6.86
C ALA A 174 -10.43 -10.00 5.61
N HIS A 175 -10.88 -11.24 5.47
CA HIS A 175 -10.64 -12.05 4.27
C HIS A 175 -11.34 -11.51 3.03
N GLN A 176 -12.55 -10.98 3.19
CA GLN A 176 -13.35 -10.45 2.06
C GLN A 176 -12.82 -9.12 1.51
N VAL A 177 -12.06 -8.38 2.33
CA VAL A 177 -11.53 -7.04 1.99
C VAL A 177 -10.00 -7.01 1.98
N GLU A 178 -9.33 -8.15 2.01
CA GLU A 178 -7.86 -8.24 2.04
C GLU A 178 -7.24 -7.45 0.89
N GLY A 179 -6.23 -6.63 1.19
CA GLY A 179 -5.57 -5.76 0.22
C GLY A 179 -6.37 -4.49 -0.17
N ASN A 180 -7.57 -4.28 0.39
CA ASN A 180 -8.40 -3.12 0.07
C ASN A 180 -8.95 -2.44 1.34
N LEU A 181 -8.12 -1.64 1.99
CA LEU A 181 -8.48 -0.98 3.24
C LEU A 181 -9.63 0.03 3.06
N LEU A 182 -9.73 0.65 1.88
CA LEU A 182 -10.86 1.53 1.55
C LEU A 182 -12.18 0.75 1.53
N ALA A 183 -12.20 -0.43 0.90
CA ALA A 183 -13.37 -1.29 0.92
C ALA A 183 -13.68 -1.78 2.33
N ALA A 184 -12.67 -2.15 3.13
CA ALA A 184 -12.85 -2.48 4.54
C ALA A 184 -13.56 -1.37 5.31
N HIS A 185 -13.16 -0.12 5.07
CA HIS A 185 -13.81 1.05 5.67
C HIS A 185 -15.25 1.23 5.20
N GLN A 186 -15.51 1.06 3.89
CA GLN A 186 -16.85 1.14 3.32
C GLN A 186 -17.78 0.05 3.88
N GLU A 187 -17.29 -1.18 4.06
CA GLU A 187 -18.04 -2.25 4.69
C GLU A 187 -18.40 -1.90 6.15
N VAL A 188 -17.46 -1.37 6.92
CA VAL A 188 -17.74 -0.90 8.28
C VAL A 188 -18.79 0.21 8.27
N GLN A 189 -18.70 1.20 7.39
CA GLN A 189 -19.69 2.27 7.27
C GLN A 189 -21.08 1.72 6.90
N LYS A 190 -21.12 0.77 5.94
CA LYS A 190 -22.37 0.13 5.52
C LYS A 190 -23.03 -0.63 6.67
N LEU A 191 -22.26 -1.36 7.49
CA LEU A 191 -22.78 -2.00 8.70
C LEU A 191 -23.37 -0.99 9.69
N GLY A 192 -22.74 0.20 9.83
CA GLY A 192 -23.26 1.28 10.64
C GLY A 192 -24.59 1.86 10.15
N LEU A 193 -24.84 1.81 8.84
CA LEU A 193 -26.11 2.26 8.27
C LEU A 193 -27.21 1.20 8.32
N LEU A 194 -26.85 -0.08 8.23
CA LEU A 194 -27.81 -1.19 8.17
C LEU A 194 -28.27 -1.69 9.53
N TYR A 195 -27.41 -1.58 10.54
CA TYR A 195 -27.66 -2.16 11.86
C TYR A 195 -27.50 -1.13 12.96
N PRO A 196 -28.31 -1.21 14.04
CA PRO A 196 -28.18 -0.32 15.20
C PRO A 196 -26.86 -0.57 15.95
N ALA A 197 -26.56 0.31 16.89
CA ALA A 197 -25.48 0.09 17.85
C ALA A 197 -25.70 -1.22 18.64
N GLY A 198 -24.61 -1.94 18.89
CA GLY A 198 -24.62 -3.22 19.59
C GLY A 198 -23.84 -4.31 18.85
N GLU A 199 -24.09 -5.55 19.21
CA GLU A 199 -23.47 -6.71 18.59
C GLU A 199 -24.22 -7.10 17.30
N ILE A 200 -23.45 -7.24 16.19
CA ILE A 200 -23.97 -7.66 14.87
C ILE A 200 -23.71 -9.15 14.73
N SER A 201 -24.74 -9.92 14.38
CA SER A 201 -24.62 -11.36 14.21
C SER A 201 -23.77 -11.74 12.98
N ALA A 202 -23.17 -12.92 13.01
CA ALA A 202 -22.38 -13.44 11.89
C ALA A 202 -23.20 -13.58 10.61
N GLU A 203 -24.49 -13.95 10.71
CA GLU A 203 -25.42 -14.07 9.57
C GLU A 203 -25.64 -12.72 8.91
N ALA A 204 -25.96 -11.68 9.70
CA ALA A 204 -26.17 -10.32 9.22
C ALA A 204 -24.94 -9.77 8.49
N VAL A 205 -23.75 -10.03 9.03
CA VAL A 205 -22.48 -9.63 8.38
C VAL A 205 -22.30 -10.39 7.05
N ARG A 206 -22.52 -11.70 7.02
CA ARG A 206 -22.33 -12.50 5.79
C ARG A 206 -23.27 -12.09 4.67
N GLU A 207 -24.50 -11.70 4.99
CA GLU A 207 -25.46 -11.20 4.01
C GLU A 207 -25.10 -9.81 3.47
N SER A 208 -24.41 -9.01 4.28
CA SER A 208 -24.09 -7.61 3.95
C SER A 208 -22.75 -7.42 3.28
N VAL A 209 -21.74 -8.21 3.65
CA VAL A 209 -20.35 -8.02 3.21
C VAL A 209 -20.09 -8.70 1.87
N LEU A 210 -19.73 -7.92 0.87
CA LEU A 210 -19.34 -8.40 -0.45
C LEU A 210 -17.87 -8.77 -0.49
N ASN A 211 -17.51 -9.70 -1.37
CA ASN A 211 -16.11 -9.97 -1.68
C ASN A 211 -15.56 -8.83 -2.56
N VAL A 212 -14.77 -7.96 -1.96
CA VAL A 212 -14.13 -6.81 -2.62
C VAL A 212 -12.62 -6.79 -2.37
N SER A 213 -12.05 -7.96 -2.11
CA SER A 213 -10.59 -8.12 -1.99
C SER A 213 -9.89 -7.60 -3.25
N ARG A 214 -8.86 -6.79 -3.07
CA ARG A 214 -7.94 -6.42 -4.14
C ARG A 214 -6.68 -7.25 -4.00
N TYR A 215 -6.45 -8.07 -5.00
CA TYR A 215 -5.24 -8.87 -5.07
C TYR A 215 -4.35 -8.33 -6.19
N ASP A 216 -3.06 -8.28 -5.94
CA ASP A 216 -2.10 -8.11 -7.00
C ASP A 216 -1.36 -9.43 -7.30
N ALA A 217 -0.78 -9.50 -8.47
CA ALA A 217 -0.06 -10.69 -8.89
C ALA A 217 1.24 -10.94 -8.08
N PHE A 218 1.76 -9.95 -7.33
CA PHE A 218 2.91 -10.15 -6.42
C PHE A 218 2.47 -10.88 -5.15
N GLN A 219 1.28 -10.57 -4.62
CA GLN A 219 0.69 -11.28 -3.48
C GLN A 219 0.46 -12.76 -3.79
N LEU A 220 0.10 -13.09 -5.06
CA LEU A 220 0.02 -14.47 -5.52
C LEU A 220 1.36 -15.19 -5.36
N GLY A 221 2.44 -14.56 -5.81
CA GLY A 221 3.80 -15.09 -5.66
C GLY A 221 4.14 -15.38 -4.21
N GLU A 222 3.81 -14.48 -3.30
CA GLU A 222 4.03 -14.65 -1.86
C GLU A 222 3.21 -15.79 -1.26
N ALA A 223 1.92 -15.91 -1.60
CA ALA A 223 1.06 -17.00 -1.15
C ALA A 223 1.58 -18.37 -1.62
N VAL A 224 2.02 -18.47 -2.88
CA VAL A 224 2.66 -19.67 -3.43
C VAL A 224 3.94 -20.01 -2.68
N LEU A 225 4.81 -19.04 -2.42
CA LEU A 225 6.06 -19.25 -1.67
C LEU A 225 5.80 -19.61 -0.20
N ALA A 226 4.74 -19.07 0.40
CA ALA A 226 4.32 -19.44 1.76
C ALA A 226 3.79 -20.88 1.85
N GLY A 227 3.30 -21.44 0.73
CA GLY A 227 2.60 -22.72 0.70
C GLY A 227 1.16 -22.62 1.19
N ASP A 228 0.59 -21.43 1.13
CA ASP A 228 -0.79 -21.17 1.53
C ASP A 228 -1.73 -21.42 0.33
N THR A 229 -2.26 -22.64 0.27
CA THR A 229 -3.13 -23.07 -0.83
C THR A 229 -4.48 -22.34 -0.83
N GLU A 230 -5.00 -22.01 0.34
CA GLU A 230 -6.28 -21.32 0.47
C GLU A 230 -6.16 -19.86 -0.01
N ARG A 231 -5.14 -19.15 0.45
CA ARG A 231 -4.84 -17.79 0.00
C ARG A 231 -4.50 -17.76 -1.49
N THR A 232 -3.73 -18.73 -1.99
CA THR A 232 -3.43 -18.88 -3.43
C THR A 232 -4.72 -19.00 -4.26
N SER A 233 -5.71 -19.79 -3.80
CA SER A 233 -7.00 -19.94 -4.46
C SER A 233 -7.76 -18.63 -4.53
N ARG A 234 -7.89 -17.95 -3.39
CA ARG A 234 -8.63 -16.67 -3.33
C ARG A 234 -8.01 -15.60 -4.22
N ILE A 235 -6.68 -15.48 -4.22
CA ILE A 235 -5.99 -14.50 -5.05
C ILE A 235 -6.18 -14.82 -6.54
N LEU A 236 -6.03 -16.08 -6.96
CA LEU A 236 -6.26 -16.48 -8.36
C LEU A 236 -7.69 -16.19 -8.81
N GLN A 237 -8.68 -16.52 -7.98
CA GLN A 237 -10.08 -16.24 -8.29
C GLN A 237 -10.34 -14.73 -8.37
N GLY A 238 -9.85 -13.94 -7.40
CA GLY A 238 -10.01 -12.49 -7.39
C GLY A 238 -9.40 -11.81 -8.61
N LEU A 239 -8.17 -12.19 -8.98
CA LEU A 239 -7.50 -11.66 -10.18
C LEU A 239 -8.28 -12.04 -11.48
N GLN A 240 -8.85 -13.23 -11.53
CA GLN A 240 -9.68 -13.66 -12.66
C GLN A 240 -11.00 -12.89 -12.73
N ASP A 241 -11.66 -12.68 -11.59
CA ASP A 241 -12.92 -11.93 -11.48
C ASP A 241 -12.73 -10.43 -11.81
N GLU A 242 -11.54 -9.86 -11.51
CA GLU A 242 -11.13 -8.50 -11.89
C GLU A 242 -10.78 -8.38 -13.39
N GLY A 243 -10.77 -9.49 -14.14
CA GLY A 243 -10.48 -9.50 -15.57
C GLY A 243 -8.99 -9.43 -15.91
N GLU A 244 -8.11 -9.70 -14.94
CA GLU A 244 -6.67 -9.75 -15.20
C GLU A 244 -6.32 -10.86 -16.20
N THR A 245 -5.30 -10.63 -17.01
CA THR A 245 -4.85 -11.62 -17.98
C THR A 245 -3.82 -12.57 -17.37
N ALA A 246 -3.81 -13.84 -17.78
CA ALA A 246 -2.80 -14.79 -17.35
C ALA A 246 -1.37 -14.28 -17.62
N VAL A 247 -1.17 -13.50 -18.70
CA VAL A 247 0.13 -12.88 -19.06
C VAL A 247 0.57 -11.86 -18.00
N ALA A 248 -0.34 -11.03 -17.51
CA ALA A 248 -0.02 -10.03 -16.49
C ALA A 248 0.47 -10.67 -15.18
N ILE A 249 -0.09 -11.82 -14.83
CA ILE A 249 0.23 -12.54 -13.58
C ILE A 249 1.53 -13.33 -13.68
N MET A 250 1.90 -13.81 -14.87
CA MET A 250 3.11 -14.61 -15.05
C MET A 250 4.40 -13.87 -14.69
N ASN A 251 4.51 -12.58 -15.03
CA ASN A 251 5.72 -11.81 -14.74
C ASN A 251 6.00 -11.70 -13.24
N PRO A 252 5.07 -11.24 -12.38
CA PRO A 252 5.23 -11.27 -10.93
C PRO A 252 5.57 -12.65 -10.37
N LEU A 253 4.94 -13.71 -10.88
CA LEU A 253 5.23 -15.07 -10.44
C LEU A 253 6.65 -15.52 -10.83
N MET A 254 7.10 -15.18 -12.05
CA MET A 254 8.50 -15.39 -12.45
C MET A 254 9.48 -14.61 -11.56
N TRP A 255 9.14 -13.39 -11.18
CA TRP A 255 9.94 -12.57 -10.25
C TRP A 255 10.05 -13.22 -8.86
N ALA A 256 9.01 -13.91 -8.44
CA ALA A 256 9.03 -14.66 -7.18
C ALA A 256 9.90 -15.92 -7.27
N LEU A 257 9.84 -16.68 -8.37
CA LEU A 257 10.48 -17.99 -8.51
C LEU A 257 11.94 -17.94 -9.00
N ARG A 258 12.30 -17.03 -9.91
CA ARG A 258 13.67 -16.94 -10.45
C ARG A 258 14.78 -16.77 -9.39
N PRO A 259 14.61 -15.94 -8.36
CA PRO A 259 15.61 -15.86 -7.29
C PRO A 259 15.85 -17.19 -6.58
N LEU A 260 14.80 -17.98 -6.36
CA LEU A 260 14.93 -19.29 -5.70
C LEU A 260 15.77 -20.26 -6.51
N VAL A 261 15.58 -20.29 -7.85
CA VAL A 261 16.42 -21.12 -8.73
C VAL A 261 17.88 -20.71 -8.62
N ARG A 262 18.17 -19.41 -8.65
CA ARG A 262 19.55 -18.88 -8.52
C ARG A 262 20.18 -19.29 -7.19
N ILE A 263 19.41 -19.20 -6.09
CA ILE A 263 19.89 -19.59 -4.77
C ILE A 263 20.15 -21.09 -4.71
N LYS A 264 19.26 -21.93 -5.26
CA LYS A 264 19.49 -23.40 -5.32
C LYS A 264 20.73 -23.77 -6.11
N HIS A 265 20.99 -23.10 -7.25
CA HIS A 265 22.22 -23.29 -8.00
C HIS A 265 23.47 -22.83 -7.23
N ALA A 266 23.38 -21.74 -6.48
CA ALA A 266 24.49 -21.26 -5.64
C ALA A 266 24.77 -22.25 -4.48
N GLU A 267 23.73 -22.76 -3.81
CA GLU A 267 23.85 -23.81 -2.79
C GLU A 267 24.51 -25.07 -3.35
N ALA A 268 24.10 -25.52 -4.55
CA ALA A 268 24.69 -26.69 -5.21
C ALA A 268 26.19 -26.52 -5.54
N ARG A 269 26.68 -25.27 -5.68
CA ARG A 269 28.10 -24.94 -5.84
C ARG A 269 28.83 -24.72 -4.53
N GLY A 270 28.17 -24.93 -3.38
CA GLY A 270 28.74 -24.75 -2.05
C GLY A 270 28.77 -23.30 -1.55
N GLU A 271 28.04 -22.38 -2.19
CA GLU A 271 27.92 -21.00 -1.70
C GLU A 271 27.04 -20.95 -0.44
N ASN A 272 27.36 -20.02 0.45
CA ASN A 272 26.53 -19.78 1.64
C ASN A 272 25.16 -19.20 1.24
N MET A 273 24.08 -19.77 1.79
CA MET A 273 22.70 -19.37 1.51
C MET A 273 22.47 -17.85 1.72
N MET A 274 23.06 -17.24 2.75
CA MET A 274 22.88 -15.82 3.05
C MET A 274 23.50 -14.95 1.96
N ASN A 275 24.70 -15.33 1.49
CA ASN A 275 25.36 -14.63 0.38
C ASN A 275 24.56 -14.78 -0.92
N ALA A 276 24.05 -15.99 -1.19
CA ALA A 276 23.19 -16.24 -2.35
C ALA A 276 21.89 -15.42 -2.31
N MET A 277 21.26 -15.24 -1.14
CA MET A 277 20.10 -14.37 -0.97
C MET A 277 20.44 -12.90 -1.22
N THR A 278 21.57 -12.42 -0.69
CA THR A 278 22.05 -11.05 -0.89
C THR A 278 22.31 -10.78 -2.38
N ASN A 279 22.98 -11.72 -3.07
CA ASN A 279 23.23 -11.65 -4.52
C ASN A 279 21.92 -11.68 -5.34
N ALA A 280 20.90 -12.36 -4.84
CA ALA A 280 19.55 -12.39 -5.41
C ALA A 280 18.69 -11.17 -5.04
N ARG A 281 19.23 -10.19 -4.28
CA ARG A 281 18.57 -8.99 -3.78
C ARG A 281 17.37 -9.28 -2.88
N ILE A 282 17.47 -10.29 -2.02
CA ILE A 282 16.45 -10.67 -1.06
C ILE A 282 16.88 -10.19 0.33
N TYR A 283 16.11 -9.25 0.90
CA TYR A 283 16.39 -8.60 2.19
C TYR A 283 15.17 -8.61 3.11
N GLY A 284 15.39 -8.36 4.40
CA GLY A 284 14.33 -8.15 5.39
C GLY A 284 13.42 -9.37 5.59
N GLU A 285 12.15 -9.13 5.78
CA GLU A 285 11.13 -10.17 6.05
C GLU A 285 11.01 -11.20 4.92
N ARG A 286 11.26 -10.77 3.67
CA ARG A 286 11.23 -11.66 2.51
C ARG A 286 12.25 -12.80 2.59
N GLN A 287 13.36 -12.62 3.33
CA GLN A 287 14.35 -13.69 3.54
C GLN A 287 13.73 -14.91 4.24
N GLN A 288 12.86 -14.70 5.23
CA GLN A 288 12.22 -15.79 5.96
C GLN A 288 11.23 -16.56 5.08
N LEU A 289 10.48 -15.84 4.25
CA LEU A 289 9.56 -16.44 3.28
C LEU A 289 10.32 -17.30 2.27
N VAL A 290 11.37 -16.76 1.66
CA VAL A 290 12.21 -17.45 0.69
C VAL A 290 12.91 -18.66 1.33
N LYS A 291 13.44 -18.55 2.55
CA LYS A 291 14.06 -19.66 3.25
C LYS A 291 13.09 -20.84 3.47
N ARG A 292 11.85 -20.55 3.87
CA ARG A 292 10.79 -21.56 4.00
C ARG A 292 10.44 -22.20 2.65
N ALA A 293 10.33 -21.41 1.59
CA ALA A 293 10.06 -21.89 0.25
C ALA A 293 11.19 -22.80 -0.28
N LEU A 294 12.47 -22.43 -0.06
CA LEU A 294 13.63 -23.23 -0.44
C LEU A 294 13.69 -24.58 0.31
N GLY A 295 13.19 -24.64 1.56
CA GLY A 295 13.06 -25.90 2.31
C GLY A 295 11.99 -26.84 1.74
N ARG A 296 10.97 -26.30 1.04
CA ARG A 296 9.88 -27.08 0.43
C ARG A 296 10.15 -27.45 -1.03
N LEU A 297 10.65 -26.49 -1.80
CA LEU A 297 10.78 -26.58 -3.25
C LEU A 297 12.19 -27.04 -3.65
N SER A 298 12.27 -28.19 -4.30
CA SER A 298 13.52 -28.66 -4.86
C SER A 298 13.95 -27.86 -6.08
N GLN A 299 15.25 -27.88 -6.42
CA GLN A 299 15.77 -27.25 -7.63
C GLN A 299 14.99 -27.73 -8.87
N ARG A 300 14.80 -29.02 -9.02
CA ARG A 300 14.06 -29.63 -10.13
C ARG A 300 12.61 -29.12 -10.21
N THR A 301 11.94 -28.95 -9.06
CA THR A 301 10.57 -28.40 -9.00
C THR A 301 10.53 -26.97 -9.49
N LEU A 302 11.49 -26.14 -9.06
CA LEU A 302 11.57 -24.73 -9.43
C LEU A 302 11.88 -24.54 -10.92
N GLU A 303 12.82 -25.34 -11.46
CA GLU A 303 13.16 -25.34 -12.89
C GLU A 303 11.97 -25.78 -13.75
N ALA A 304 11.28 -26.85 -13.35
CA ALA A 304 10.07 -27.31 -14.04
C ALA A 304 8.95 -26.26 -13.99
N ALA A 305 8.82 -25.52 -12.86
CA ALA A 305 7.86 -24.43 -12.75
C ALA A 305 8.17 -23.28 -13.71
N LEU A 306 9.43 -22.87 -13.85
CA LEU A 306 9.81 -21.84 -14.81
C LEU A 306 9.58 -22.29 -16.27
N GLN A 307 9.87 -23.55 -16.59
CA GLN A 307 9.57 -24.13 -17.91
C GLN A 307 8.05 -24.11 -18.18
N LYS A 308 7.24 -24.50 -17.18
CA LYS A 308 5.79 -24.48 -17.31
C LYS A 308 5.25 -23.07 -17.50
N LEU A 309 5.82 -22.04 -16.85
CA LEU A 309 5.46 -20.64 -17.10
C LEU A 309 5.74 -20.22 -18.54
N CYS A 310 6.85 -20.68 -19.14
CA CYS A 310 7.12 -20.42 -20.55
C CYS A 310 6.07 -21.06 -21.47
N ASP A 311 5.58 -22.26 -21.14
CA ASP A 311 4.52 -22.92 -21.93
C ASP A 311 3.19 -22.23 -21.76
N ILE A 312 2.84 -21.76 -20.55
CA ILE A 312 1.65 -20.95 -20.28
C ILE A 312 1.69 -19.64 -21.08
N ASP A 313 2.87 -18.99 -21.18
CA ASP A 313 3.06 -17.79 -22.01
C ASP A 313 2.74 -18.06 -23.49
N LYS A 314 3.23 -19.18 -24.03
CA LYS A 314 2.90 -19.59 -25.39
C LYS A 314 1.42 -19.87 -25.59
N THR A 315 0.78 -20.52 -24.60
CA THR A 315 -0.67 -20.77 -24.62
C THR A 315 -1.46 -19.47 -24.59
N ALA A 316 -1.10 -18.54 -23.70
CA ALA A 316 -1.77 -17.25 -23.58
C ALA A 316 -1.61 -16.37 -24.84
N LYS A 317 -0.53 -16.53 -25.59
CA LYS A 317 -0.26 -15.86 -26.88
C LYS A 317 -0.81 -16.61 -28.08
N GLY A 318 -1.53 -17.72 -27.88
CA GLY A 318 -2.12 -18.51 -28.97
C GLY A 318 -1.11 -19.37 -29.77
N VAL A 319 0.14 -19.50 -29.30
CA VAL A 319 1.18 -20.33 -29.95
C VAL A 319 0.99 -21.82 -29.62
N MET A 320 0.41 -22.12 -28.44
CA MET A 320 0.07 -23.47 -28.02
C MET A 320 -1.43 -23.55 -27.71
N GLN A 321 -2.02 -24.71 -27.94
CA GLN A 321 -3.41 -24.98 -27.55
C GLN A 321 -3.51 -25.20 -26.05
N GLY A 322 -4.60 -24.72 -25.45
CA GLY A 322 -4.90 -24.91 -24.04
C GLY A 322 -5.56 -23.69 -23.40
N ASP A 323 -5.84 -23.81 -22.10
CA ASP A 323 -6.35 -22.73 -21.26
C ASP A 323 -5.22 -22.22 -20.34
N ALA A 324 -4.76 -21.01 -20.60
CA ALA A 324 -3.65 -20.40 -19.87
C ALA A 324 -4.00 -20.19 -18.38
N TRP A 325 -5.26 -19.84 -18.05
CA TRP A 325 -5.70 -19.67 -16.67
C TRP A 325 -5.73 -20.99 -15.89
N LEU A 326 -6.26 -22.04 -16.53
CA LEU A 326 -6.30 -23.37 -15.93
C LEU A 326 -4.90 -23.89 -15.63
N GLU A 327 -3.96 -23.73 -16.60
CA GLU A 327 -2.59 -24.18 -16.43
C GLU A 327 -1.82 -23.35 -15.39
N LEU A 328 -2.06 -22.03 -15.32
CA LEU A 328 -1.53 -21.16 -14.29
C LEU A 328 -2.01 -21.55 -12.90
N SER A 329 -3.31 -21.81 -12.77
CA SER A 329 -3.92 -22.27 -11.51
C SER A 329 -3.32 -23.59 -11.05
N ARG A 330 -3.20 -24.57 -11.96
CA ARG A 330 -2.56 -25.86 -11.67
C ARG A 330 -1.10 -25.72 -11.20
N LEU A 331 -0.34 -24.81 -11.83
CA LEU A 331 1.03 -24.54 -11.44
C LEU A 331 1.10 -23.93 -10.03
N CYS A 332 0.33 -22.88 -9.76
CA CYS A 332 0.32 -22.20 -8.48
C CYS A 332 -0.08 -23.14 -7.32
N PHE A 333 -1.15 -23.93 -7.53
CA PHE A 333 -1.59 -24.96 -6.56
C PHE A 333 -0.54 -26.04 -6.36
N GLY A 334 0.03 -26.53 -7.47
CA GLY A 334 1.09 -27.55 -7.41
C GLY A 334 2.26 -27.08 -6.55
N LEU A 335 2.74 -25.84 -6.73
CA LEU A 335 3.83 -25.27 -5.95
C LEU A 335 3.45 -25.01 -4.49
N ALA A 336 2.25 -24.48 -4.23
CA ALA A 336 1.78 -24.21 -2.89
C ALA A 336 1.57 -25.50 -2.06
N LYS A 337 1.12 -26.59 -2.69
CA LYS A 337 0.82 -27.87 -2.04
C LYS A 337 2.06 -28.69 -1.67
N VAL A 338 3.24 -28.42 -2.25
CA VAL A 338 4.48 -29.14 -1.91
C VAL A 338 4.79 -28.94 -0.43
N ARG A 339 4.91 -30.05 0.32
CA ARG A 339 5.31 -30.03 1.74
C ARG A 339 6.83 -30.20 1.87
N ALA A 340 7.42 -29.65 2.92
CA ALA A 340 8.79 -29.97 3.31
C ALA A 340 8.90 -31.49 3.57
N ARG A 341 9.94 -32.10 3.03
CA ARG A 341 10.27 -33.50 3.32
C ARG A 341 10.98 -33.63 4.64
#